data_78daea4e7a6cd1b81e240b79213df487
#
_entry.id   78daea4e7a6cd1b81e240b79213df487
#
_cell.length_a   1.000
_cell.length_b   1.000
_cell.length_c   1.000
_cell.angle_alpha   90.00
_cell.angle_beta   90.00
_cell.angle_gamma   90.00
#
_symmetry.space_group_name_H-M   'P 1'
#
loop_
_entity.id
_entity.type
_entity.pdbx_description
1 polymer ?
#
loop_
_entity_poly.entity_id
_entity_poly.type
_entity_poly.pdbx_seq_one_letter_code
_entity_poly.pdbx_strand_id
1 'polypeptide(L)'
;MRLSKLIAFIWLGLISWHSWAASDKDLDLIQSHAHWIDSSGQASIEQVTQSTFEPFEHLLAKGYSKHPIWIKVSYKKVGKEDLILRILPTYLDEVTLYQRVGQQWVSSSTGDRYPFAGRDNQNTALSFNLNPQAEDVIYLRLQTTSTSLMSLEVVTKSHFSQLEGRRDTLLGIYFGTLIILMVISTTIGWLSKQTHWRLFALFEFF
;
A
#
# COMPACT_ATOMS: atom_id res chain seq x y z
N MET A 1 39.90 -20.67 -12.75
CA MET A 1 38.73 -21.32 -13.36
C MET A 1 37.46 -21.44 -12.45
N ARG A 2 37.56 -21.19 -11.16
CA ARG A 2 36.36 -21.26 -10.24
C ARG A 2 35.62 -19.94 -10.08
N LEU A 3 36.30 -18.80 -10.12
CA LEU A 3 35.71 -17.48 -9.93
C LEU A 3 34.81 -17.05 -11.09
N SER A 4 35.20 -17.35 -12.32
CA SER A 4 34.43 -17.04 -13.54
C SER A 4 33.10 -17.80 -13.62
N LYS A 5 33.05 -19.03 -13.09
CA LYS A 5 31.82 -19.82 -13.02
C LYS A 5 30.85 -19.28 -11.96
N LEU A 6 31.36 -18.76 -10.83
CA LEU A 6 30.57 -18.14 -9.78
C LEU A 6 29.94 -16.84 -10.28
N ILE A 7 30.70 -16.01 -10.98
CA ILE A 7 30.21 -14.77 -11.58
C ILE A 7 29.15 -15.05 -12.65
N ALA A 8 29.34 -16.08 -13.50
CA ALA A 8 28.37 -16.48 -14.50
C ALA A 8 27.05 -16.97 -13.84
N PHE A 9 27.11 -17.67 -12.70
CA PHE A 9 25.92 -18.12 -11.97
C PHE A 9 25.13 -16.95 -11.35
N ILE A 10 25.83 -15.93 -10.83
CA ILE A 10 25.23 -14.71 -10.29
C ILE A 10 24.56 -13.91 -11.43
N TRP A 11 25.20 -13.81 -12.60
CA TRP A 11 24.62 -13.15 -13.78
C TRP A 11 23.39 -13.87 -14.34
N LEU A 12 23.39 -15.19 -14.38
CA LEU A 12 22.23 -15.99 -14.79
C LEU A 12 21.05 -15.83 -13.80
N GLY A 13 21.32 -15.72 -12.50
CA GLY A 13 20.29 -15.44 -11.49
C GLY A 13 19.67 -14.05 -11.64
N LEU A 14 20.46 -13.03 -12.01
CA LEU A 14 19.98 -11.67 -12.23
C LEU A 14 19.12 -11.52 -13.50
N ILE A 15 19.40 -12.28 -14.55
CA ILE A 15 18.64 -12.26 -15.82
C ILE A 15 17.24 -12.89 -15.62
N SER A 16 17.11 -13.89 -14.77
CA SER A 16 15.82 -14.54 -14.47
C SER A 16 14.81 -13.62 -13.74
N TRP A 17 15.27 -12.55 -13.13
CA TRP A 17 14.41 -11.59 -12.40
C TRP A 17 13.64 -10.63 -13.30
N HIS A 18 14.04 -10.45 -14.56
CA HIS A 18 13.38 -9.50 -15.48
C HIS A 18 12.02 -9.99 -16.03
N SER A 19 11.74 -11.28 -15.93
CA SER A 19 10.46 -11.85 -16.42
C SER A 19 9.26 -11.66 -15.46
N TRP A 20 9.45 -11.08 -14.29
CA TRP A 20 8.40 -10.96 -13.27
C TRP A 20 7.68 -9.60 -13.23
N ALA A 21 8.05 -8.68 -14.12
CA ALA A 21 7.44 -7.34 -14.19
C ALA A 21 6.25 -7.28 -15.19
N ALA A 22 5.55 -8.39 -15.43
CA ALA A 22 4.35 -8.37 -16.24
C ALA A 22 3.19 -7.71 -15.47
N SER A 23 2.91 -6.50 -15.88
CA SER A 23 1.64 -5.74 -15.82
C SER A 23 0.62 -6.12 -14.74
N ASP A 24 0.81 -5.61 -13.52
CA ASP A 24 -0.23 -5.60 -12.48
C ASP A 24 -1.37 -4.61 -12.80
N LYS A 25 -1.22 -3.76 -13.81
CA LYS A 25 -2.20 -2.73 -14.19
C LYS A 25 -3.51 -3.29 -14.77
N ASP A 26 -3.49 -4.49 -15.34
CA ASP A 26 -4.69 -5.10 -15.96
C ASP A 26 -5.65 -5.70 -14.93
N LEU A 27 -5.31 -5.67 -13.64
CA LEU A 27 -6.09 -6.26 -12.56
C LEU A 27 -6.75 -5.23 -11.65
N ASP A 28 -6.48 -3.93 -11.86
CA ASP A 28 -7.20 -2.87 -11.17
C ASP A 28 -8.60 -2.70 -11.76
N LEU A 29 -9.59 -2.81 -10.88
CA LEU A 29 -11.01 -2.74 -11.25
C LEU A 29 -11.58 -1.32 -11.17
N ILE A 30 -10.76 -0.31 -10.87
CA ILE A 30 -11.19 1.09 -10.86
C ILE A 30 -11.49 1.55 -12.29
N GLN A 31 -12.67 2.12 -12.48
CA GLN A 31 -13.11 2.72 -13.74
C GLN A 31 -12.85 4.21 -13.79
N SER A 32 -13.09 4.89 -12.67
CA SER A 32 -12.86 6.32 -12.55
C SER A 32 -12.65 6.72 -11.09
N HIS A 33 -11.88 7.77 -10.89
CA HIS A 33 -11.71 8.41 -9.59
C HIS A 33 -11.63 9.93 -9.76
N ALA A 34 -12.24 10.62 -8.81
CA ALA A 34 -12.30 12.06 -8.77
C ALA A 34 -12.24 12.54 -7.32
N HIS A 35 -11.81 13.77 -7.08
CA HIS A 35 -11.67 14.34 -5.75
C HIS A 35 -12.42 15.64 -5.59
N TRP A 36 -12.75 15.97 -4.34
CA TRP A 36 -13.31 17.25 -3.92
C TRP A 36 -12.72 17.65 -2.57
N ILE A 37 -12.34 18.92 -2.41
CA ILE A 37 -11.76 19.44 -1.17
C ILE A 37 -12.89 20.06 -0.34
N ASP A 38 -13.11 19.52 0.85
CA ASP A 38 -14.11 20.03 1.78
C ASP A 38 -13.55 21.20 2.60
N SER A 39 -13.73 22.42 2.11
CA SER A 39 -13.26 23.63 2.79
C SER A 39 -13.93 23.87 4.13
N SER A 40 -15.11 23.29 4.39
CA SER A 40 -15.80 23.39 5.68
C SER A 40 -15.25 22.43 6.73
N GLY A 41 -14.68 21.31 6.28
CA GLY A 41 -14.21 20.21 7.12
C GLY A 41 -15.32 19.38 7.78
N GLN A 42 -16.58 19.70 7.52
CA GLN A 42 -17.76 19.14 8.20
C GLN A 42 -18.82 18.59 7.24
N ALA A 43 -18.50 18.45 5.96
CA ALA A 43 -19.48 17.95 4.98
C ALA A 43 -19.95 16.54 5.32
N SER A 44 -21.28 16.36 5.35
CA SER A 44 -21.89 15.04 5.48
C SER A 44 -21.79 14.27 4.16
N ILE A 45 -21.90 12.94 4.21
CA ILE A 45 -21.86 12.10 3.00
C ILE A 45 -22.97 12.48 2.01
N GLU A 46 -24.14 12.88 2.48
CA GLU A 46 -25.27 13.32 1.64
C GLU A 46 -24.92 14.61 0.86
N GLN A 47 -24.23 15.55 1.49
CA GLN A 47 -23.75 16.78 0.84
C GLN A 47 -22.65 16.45 -0.18
N VAL A 48 -21.75 15.55 0.18
CA VAL A 48 -20.64 15.09 -0.66
C VAL A 48 -21.14 14.44 -1.96
N THR A 49 -22.20 13.65 -1.88
CA THR A 49 -22.76 13.01 -3.10
C THR A 49 -23.30 14.01 -4.11
N GLN A 50 -23.63 15.23 -3.70
CA GLN A 50 -24.16 16.32 -4.55
C GLN A 50 -23.06 17.28 -5.02
N SER A 51 -21.83 17.11 -4.50
CA SER A 51 -20.70 17.99 -4.81
C SER A 51 -20.13 17.70 -6.21
N THR A 52 -19.48 18.71 -6.78
CA THR A 52 -18.79 18.56 -8.07
C THR A 52 -17.38 18.07 -7.83
N PHE A 53 -17.06 16.89 -8.36
CA PHE A 53 -15.74 16.27 -8.25
C PHE A 53 -14.87 16.54 -9.47
N GLU A 54 -13.59 16.81 -9.25
CA GLU A 54 -12.58 16.94 -10.29
C GLU A 54 -11.89 15.59 -10.53
N PRO A 55 -11.86 15.08 -11.76
CA PRO A 55 -11.16 13.82 -12.04
C PRO A 55 -9.66 13.95 -11.85
N PHE A 56 -9.00 12.86 -11.50
CA PHE A 56 -7.55 12.75 -11.47
C PHE A 56 -7.10 11.40 -12.04
N GLU A 57 -5.86 11.30 -12.48
CA GLU A 57 -5.28 10.05 -12.99
C GLU A 57 -4.42 9.39 -11.90
N HIS A 58 -4.48 8.09 -11.80
CA HIS A 58 -3.66 7.17 -10.98
C HIS A 58 -3.25 7.62 -9.57
N LEU A 59 -2.86 8.87 -9.37
CA LEU A 59 -2.28 9.37 -8.14
C LEU A 59 -2.91 10.72 -7.75
N LEU A 60 -3.57 10.76 -6.60
CA LEU A 60 -3.94 12.02 -5.97
C LEU A 60 -2.70 12.66 -5.36
N ALA A 61 -2.35 13.87 -5.77
CA ALA A 61 -1.21 14.63 -5.24
C ALA A 61 -1.65 16.07 -4.96
N LYS A 62 -2.05 16.37 -3.73
CA LYS A 62 -2.56 17.70 -3.31
C LYS A 62 -1.65 18.39 -2.29
N GLY A 63 -0.49 17.80 -1.99
CA GLY A 63 0.44 18.36 -1.00
C GLY A 63 -0.17 18.37 0.41
N TYR A 64 0.20 19.37 1.21
CA TYR A 64 -0.35 19.54 2.56
C TYR A 64 -1.71 20.23 2.49
N SER A 65 -2.74 19.60 3.02
CA SER A 65 -4.08 20.18 3.12
C SER A 65 -4.56 20.19 4.56
N LYS A 66 -5.10 21.33 5.01
CA LYS A 66 -5.77 21.43 6.30
C LYS A 66 -7.22 20.91 6.23
N HIS A 67 -7.74 20.83 5.02
CA HIS A 67 -9.12 20.43 4.77
C HIS A 67 -9.18 18.96 4.36
N PRO A 68 -10.21 18.22 4.78
CA PRO A 68 -10.43 16.88 4.29
C PRO A 68 -10.59 16.84 2.78
N ILE A 69 -10.08 15.79 2.17
CA ILE A 69 -10.24 15.54 0.74
C ILE A 69 -11.16 14.32 0.58
N TRP A 70 -12.24 14.54 -0.14
CA TRP A 70 -13.15 13.48 -0.51
C TRP A 70 -12.77 12.92 -1.88
N ILE A 71 -12.76 11.61 -2.00
CA ILE A 71 -12.46 10.90 -3.23
C ILE A 71 -13.67 10.04 -3.57
N LYS A 72 -14.19 10.20 -4.78
CA LYS A 72 -15.22 9.36 -5.36
C LYS A 72 -14.56 8.35 -6.27
N VAL A 73 -14.83 7.07 -6.04
CA VAL A 73 -14.28 5.96 -6.83
C VAL A 73 -15.42 5.15 -7.41
N SER A 74 -15.41 4.93 -8.71
CA SER A 74 -16.27 3.98 -9.40
C SER A 74 -15.43 2.78 -9.83
N TYR A 75 -15.91 1.58 -9.55
CA TYR A 75 -15.21 0.34 -9.83
C TYR A 75 -16.14 -0.71 -10.45
N LYS A 76 -15.56 -1.69 -11.13
CA LYS A 76 -16.28 -2.79 -11.75
C LYS A 76 -16.33 -3.98 -10.80
N LYS A 77 -17.53 -4.48 -10.51
CA LYS A 77 -17.69 -5.74 -9.79
C LYS A 77 -17.41 -6.92 -10.71
N VAL A 78 -16.67 -7.90 -10.22
CA VAL A 78 -16.31 -9.11 -10.95
C VAL A 78 -16.94 -10.31 -10.27
N GLY A 79 -18.03 -10.82 -10.85
CA GLY A 79 -18.70 -12.02 -10.36
C GLY A 79 -19.16 -11.90 -8.90
N LYS A 80 -18.88 -12.93 -8.10
CA LYS A 80 -19.17 -13.00 -6.65
C LYS A 80 -17.90 -12.94 -5.81
N GLU A 81 -16.79 -12.50 -6.39
CA GLU A 81 -15.53 -12.43 -5.67
C GLU A 81 -15.52 -11.27 -4.66
N ASP A 82 -14.89 -11.53 -3.52
CA ASP A 82 -14.62 -10.49 -2.53
C ASP A 82 -13.60 -9.49 -3.10
N LEU A 83 -13.95 -8.22 -3.08
CA LEU A 83 -13.12 -7.13 -3.55
C LEU A 83 -12.51 -6.39 -2.37
N ILE A 84 -11.28 -5.95 -2.55
CA ILE A 84 -10.52 -5.17 -1.58
C ILE A 84 -10.11 -3.85 -2.23
N LEU A 85 -10.40 -2.75 -1.56
CA LEU A 85 -9.82 -1.44 -1.86
C LEU A 85 -8.46 -1.36 -1.15
N ARG A 86 -7.39 -1.25 -1.91
CA ARG A 86 -6.02 -1.07 -1.46
C ARG A 86 -5.62 0.38 -1.56
N ILE A 87 -4.97 0.91 -0.53
CA ILE A 87 -4.59 2.32 -0.41
C ILE A 87 -3.11 2.41 -0.11
N LEU A 88 -2.40 3.22 -0.87
CA LEU A 88 -1.01 3.56 -0.66
C LEU A 88 -0.83 5.09 -0.66
N PRO A 89 0.13 5.62 0.08
CA PRO A 89 1.05 4.97 1.03
C PRO A 89 0.41 4.67 2.38
N THR A 90 1.15 4.00 3.25
CA THR A 90 0.66 3.48 4.53
C THR A 90 0.71 4.47 5.70
N TYR A 91 1.28 5.66 5.50
CA TYR A 91 1.45 6.71 6.52
C TYR A 91 0.30 7.72 6.58
N LEU A 92 -0.82 7.45 5.91
CA LEU A 92 -1.99 8.33 5.97
C LEU A 92 -2.64 8.24 7.35
N ASP A 93 -2.90 9.40 7.97
CA ASP A 93 -3.39 9.47 9.36
C ASP A 93 -4.76 8.84 9.51
N GLU A 94 -5.70 9.22 8.65
CA GLU A 94 -7.09 8.77 8.70
C GLU A 94 -7.70 8.71 7.30
N VAL A 95 -8.23 7.56 6.94
CA VAL A 95 -9.02 7.33 5.74
C VAL A 95 -10.33 6.66 6.16
N THR A 96 -11.46 7.27 5.82
CA THR A 96 -12.78 6.71 6.09
C THR A 96 -13.45 6.36 4.77
N LEU A 97 -13.82 5.09 4.62
CA LEU A 97 -14.60 4.57 3.50
C LEU A 97 -16.09 4.70 3.81
N TYR A 98 -16.87 5.14 2.83
CA TYR A 98 -18.33 5.16 2.84
C TYR A 98 -18.84 4.32 1.68
N GLN A 99 -19.68 3.33 2.00
CA GLN A 99 -20.33 2.43 1.06
C GLN A 99 -21.84 2.52 1.22
N ARG A 100 -22.57 2.58 0.12
CA ARG A 100 -24.04 2.58 0.17
C ARG A 100 -24.57 1.17 0.01
N VAL A 101 -25.28 0.69 1.03
CA VAL A 101 -25.92 -0.64 1.05
C VAL A 101 -27.42 -0.41 1.13
N GLY A 102 -28.11 -0.60 0.01
CA GLY A 102 -29.53 -0.20 -0.10
C GLY A 102 -29.71 1.30 0.06
N GLN A 103 -30.42 1.72 1.12
CA GLN A 103 -30.63 3.14 1.42
C GLN A 103 -29.72 3.70 2.52
N GLN A 104 -28.86 2.88 3.10
CA GLN A 104 -28.03 3.27 4.24
C GLN A 104 -26.55 3.42 3.84
N TRP A 105 -25.90 4.40 4.45
CA TRP A 105 -24.46 4.54 4.40
C TRP A 105 -23.81 3.73 5.51
N VAL A 106 -22.86 2.88 5.13
CA VAL A 106 -21.99 2.15 6.04
C VAL A 106 -20.59 2.73 5.92
N SER A 107 -19.97 3.05 7.06
CA SER A 107 -18.61 3.59 7.06
C SER A 107 -17.67 2.73 7.87
N SER A 108 -16.40 2.68 7.43
CA SER A 108 -15.28 2.10 8.16
C SER A 108 -14.05 2.98 8.02
N SER A 109 -13.18 3.00 9.03
CA SER A 109 -12.01 3.87 9.07
C SER A 109 -10.73 3.07 9.28
N THR A 110 -9.64 3.52 8.63
CA THR A 110 -8.30 3.00 8.79
C THR A 110 -7.28 4.14 8.71
N GLY A 111 -6.03 3.87 9.01
CA GLY A 111 -4.94 4.85 8.95
C GLY A 111 -3.91 4.61 10.04
N ASP A 112 -2.94 5.51 10.13
CA ASP A 112 -1.87 5.41 11.12
C ASP A 112 -2.37 5.69 12.56
N ARG A 113 -3.44 6.46 12.70
CA ARG A 113 -4.10 6.72 14.00
C ARG A 113 -4.87 5.55 14.56
N TYR A 114 -5.11 4.51 13.77
CA TYR A 114 -5.90 3.35 14.19
C TYR A 114 -4.99 2.17 14.52
N PRO A 115 -5.30 1.41 15.60
CA PRO A 115 -4.51 0.24 15.96
C PRO A 115 -4.50 -0.79 14.82
N PHE A 116 -3.34 -1.37 14.57
CA PHE A 116 -3.14 -2.38 13.53
C PHE A 116 -4.10 -3.57 13.67
N ALA A 117 -4.36 -4.01 14.91
CA ALA A 117 -5.27 -5.12 15.21
C ALA A 117 -6.74 -4.84 14.85
N GLY A 118 -7.13 -3.56 14.70
CA GLY A 118 -8.49 -3.16 14.32
C GLY A 118 -8.70 -2.99 12.82
N ARG A 119 -7.70 -3.24 11.99
CA ARG A 119 -7.82 -3.13 10.53
C ARG A 119 -8.55 -4.33 9.95
N ASP A 120 -9.34 -4.10 8.90
CA ASP A 120 -10.06 -5.16 8.16
C ASP A 120 -9.12 -6.26 7.67
N ASN A 121 -7.93 -5.86 7.19
CA ASN A 121 -6.87 -6.76 6.78
C ASN A 121 -5.59 -6.36 7.53
N GLN A 122 -4.98 -7.30 8.24
CA GLN A 122 -3.76 -7.08 9.02
C GLN A 122 -2.51 -7.18 8.12
N ASN A 123 -2.49 -6.37 7.06
CA ASN A 123 -1.40 -6.29 6.10
C ASN A 123 -0.73 -4.91 6.18
N THR A 124 0.43 -4.79 5.55
CA THR A 124 1.19 -3.52 5.55
C THR A 124 0.42 -2.41 4.81
N ALA A 125 -0.27 -2.72 3.71
CA ALA A 125 -1.09 -1.74 3.00
C ALA A 125 -2.36 -1.39 3.80
N LEU A 126 -2.78 -0.13 3.74
CA LEU A 126 -4.11 0.26 4.19
C LEU A 126 -5.13 -0.34 3.22
N SER A 127 -6.17 -0.97 3.75
CA SER A 127 -7.16 -1.61 2.90
C SER A 127 -8.52 -1.73 3.57
N PHE A 128 -9.55 -1.83 2.74
CA PHE A 128 -10.93 -2.08 3.16
C PHE A 128 -11.52 -3.25 2.39
N ASN A 129 -12.27 -4.09 3.06
CA ASN A 129 -13.12 -5.07 2.40
C ASN A 129 -14.35 -4.36 1.82
N LEU A 130 -14.57 -4.48 0.52
CA LEU A 130 -15.74 -3.91 -0.12
C LEU A 130 -16.95 -4.84 0.08
N ASN A 131 -18.08 -4.24 0.51
CA ASN A 131 -19.29 -5.01 0.71
C ASN A 131 -19.87 -5.44 -0.66
N PRO A 132 -20.07 -6.73 -0.92
CA PRO A 132 -20.61 -7.21 -2.20
C PRO A 132 -22.01 -6.65 -2.53
N GLN A 133 -22.78 -6.29 -1.50
CA GLN A 133 -24.14 -5.74 -1.64
C GLN A 133 -24.16 -4.21 -1.78
N ALA A 134 -23.01 -3.54 -1.58
CA ALA A 134 -22.93 -2.09 -1.76
C ALA A 134 -23.02 -1.71 -3.25
N GLU A 135 -23.29 -0.44 -3.52
CA GLU A 135 -23.16 0.11 -4.87
C GLU A 135 -21.71 0.03 -5.38
N ASP A 136 -21.52 0.15 -6.68
CA ASP A 136 -20.20 0.17 -7.35
C ASP A 136 -19.52 1.54 -7.34
N VAL A 137 -20.09 2.46 -6.58
CA VAL A 137 -19.53 3.79 -6.28
C VAL A 137 -19.30 3.91 -4.79
N ILE A 138 -18.08 4.23 -4.41
CA ILE A 138 -17.67 4.45 -3.03
C ILE A 138 -17.10 5.84 -2.84
N TYR A 139 -17.11 6.31 -1.61
CA TYR A 139 -16.52 7.59 -1.23
C TYR A 139 -15.49 7.36 -0.12
N LEU A 140 -14.36 8.06 -0.25
CA LEU A 140 -13.31 8.07 0.76
C LEU A 140 -13.15 9.49 1.29
N ARG A 141 -13.03 9.61 2.60
CA ARG A 141 -12.64 10.86 3.25
C ARG A 141 -11.21 10.71 3.76
N LEU A 142 -10.29 11.45 3.17
CA LEU A 142 -8.90 11.53 3.61
C LEU A 142 -8.72 12.74 4.50
N GLN A 143 -8.21 12.52 5.70
CA GLN A 143 -7.74 13.56 6.58
C GLN A 143 -6.34 13.21 7.08
N THR A 144 -5.36 14.01 6.72
CA THR A 144 -3.96 13.75 7.07
C THR A 144 -3.22 15.05 7.37
N THR A 145 -2.31 14.99 8.32
CA THR A 145 -1.34 16.06 8.62
C THR A 145 -0.08 15.96 7.76
N SER A 146 0.08 14.82 7.09
CA SER A 146 1.15 14.55 6.13
C SER A 146 0.76 15.03 4.72
N THR A 147 1.62 14.76 3.74
CA THR A 147 1.30 15.03 2.33
C THR A 147 0.09 14.23 1.87
N SER A 148 -0.90 14.90 1.30
CA SER A 148 -2.08 14.27 0.70
C SER A 148 -1.70 13.63 -0.64
N LEU A 149 -1.01 12.50 -0.56
CA LEU A 149 -0.60 11.65 -1.67
C LEU A 149 -1.33 10.32 -1.50
N MET A 150 -2.10 9.90 -2.51
CA MET A 150 -2.87 8.66 -2.41
C MET A 150 -2.98 7.99 -3.78
N SER A 151 -2.64 6.71 -3.83
CA SER A 151 -2.94 5.79 -4.92
C SER A 151 -3.97 4.77 -4.44
N LEU A 152 -4.91 4.47 -5.29
CA LEU A 152 -6.03 3.57 -5.02
C LEU A 152 -6.03 2.44 -6.03
N GLU A 153 -6.33 1.24 -5.58
CA GLU A 153 -6.51 0.05 -6.41
C GLU A 153 -7.68 -0.77 -5.87
N VAL A 154 -8.58 -1.20 -6.72
CA VAL A 154 -9.62 -2.18 -6.35
C VAL A 154 -9.26 -3.49 -7.01
N VAL A 155 -9.01 -4.49 -6.19
CA VAL A 155 -8.55 -5.80 -6.64
C VAL A 155 -9.35 -6.93 -5.97
N THR A 156 -9.29 -8.13 -6.54
CA THR A 156 -9.85 -9.31 -5.89
C THR A 156 -9.02 -9.69 -4.67
N LYS A 157 -9.65 -10.33 -3.70
CA LYS A 157 -8.98 -10.78 -2.47
C LYS A 157 -7.81 -11.73 -2.75
N SER A 158 -7.94 -12.57 -3.77
CA SER A 158 -6.88 -13.47 -4.21
C SER A 158 -5.65 -12.70 -4.73
N HIS A 159 -5.90 -11.69 -5.56
CA HIS A 159 -4.83 -10.85 -6.10
C HIS A 159 -4.17 -9.98 -5.01
N PHE A 160 -4.97 -9.40 -4.13
CA PHE A 160 -4.47 -8.65 -2.97
C PHE A 160 -3.51 -9.50 -2.11
N SER A 161 -3.90 -10.75 -1.82
CA SER A 161 -3.04 -11.67 -1.05
C SER A 161 -1.73 -11.99 -1.77
N GLN A 162 -1.74 -12.07 -3.10
CA GLN A 162 -0.51 -12.28 -3.89
C GLN A 162 0.39 -11.04 -3.86
N LEU A 163 -0.17 -9.83 -3.99
CA LEU A 163 0.58 -8.56 -3.93
C LEU A 163 1.28 -8.40 -2.58
N GLU A 164 0.53 -8.57 -1.49
CA GLU A 164 1.08 -8.42 -0.14
C GLU A 164 2.08 -9.55 0.17
N GLY A 165 1.79 -10.80 -0.21
CA GLY A 165 2.72 -11.91 -0.03
C GLY A 165 4.05 -11.71 -0.78
N ARG A 166 4.04 -11.16 -1.99
CA ARG A 166 5.26 -10.77 -2.72
C ARG A 166 6.04 -9.70 -1.96
N ARG A 167 5.36 -8.67 -1.49
CA ARG A 167 5.98 -7.58 -0.72
C ARG A 167 6.62 -8.11 0.56
N ASP A 168 5.90 -8.92 1.31
CA ASP A 168 6.39 -9.51 2.56
C ASP A 168 7.60 -10.43 2.31
N THR A 169 7.57 -11.21 1.23
CA THR A 169 8.70 -12.04 0.81
C THR A 169 9.93 -11.19 0.49
N LEU A 170 9.78 -10.10 -0.28
CA LEU A 170 10.88 -9.21 -0.60
C LEU A 170 11.46 -8.54 0.64
N LEU A 171 10.60 -8.08 1.55
CA LEU A 171 11.03 -7.52 2.85
C LEU A 171 11.75 -8.58 3.69
N GLY A 172 11.24 -9.81 3.71
CA GLY A 172 11.89 -10.94 4.40
C GLY A 172 13.28 -11.24 3.85
N ILE A 173 13.44 -11.26 2.53
CA ILE A 173 14.76 -11.44 1.89
C ILE A 173 15.69 -10.27 2.24
N TYR A 174 15.18 -9.03 2.18
CA TYR A 174 15.96 -7.83 2.51
C TYR A 174 16.48 -7.87 3.95
N PHE A 175 15.59 -8.03 4.93
CA PHE A 175 15.99 -8.09 6.33
C PHE A 175 16.82 -9.35 6.65
N GLY A 176 16.49 -10.49 6.04
CA GLY A 176 17.29 -11.71 6.18
C GLY A 176 18.74 -11.52 5.71
N THR A 177 18.91 -10.82 4.57
CA THR A 177 20.26 -10.49 4.06
C THR A 177 21.01 -9.57 5.01
N LEU A 178 20.36 -8.55 5.59
CA LEU A 178 20.99 -7.66 6.57
C LEU A 178 21.44 -8.44 7.82
N ILE A 179 20.59 -9.34 8.34
CA ILE A 179 20.95 -10.18 9.49
C ILE A 179 22.17 -11.06 9.17
N ILE A 180 22.21 -11.68 7.99
CA ILE A 180 23.35 -12.50 7.56
C ILE A 180 24.63 -11.66 7.49
N LEU A 181 24.58 -10.47 6.90
CA LEU A 181 25.71 -9.55 6.80
C LEU A 181 26.17 -9.13 8.21
N MET A 182 25.26 -8.79 9.11
CA MET A 182 25.57 -8.44 10.47
C MET A 182 26.31 -9.58 11.22
N VAL A 183 25.84 -10.82 11.06
CA VAL A 183 26.48 -12.00 11.65
C VAL A 183 27.89 -12.20 11.09
N ILE A 184 28.06 -12.09 9.75
CA ILE A 184 29.37 -12.23 9.10
C ILE A 184 30.31 -11.13 9.57
N SER A 185 29.88 -9.86 9.56
CA SER A 185 30.68 -8.70 9.95
C SER A 185 31.12 -8.80 11.42
N THR A 186 30.21 -9.22 12.29
CA THR A 186 30.50 -9.44 13.71
C THR A 186 31.55 -10.56 13.91
N THR A 187 31.36 -11.68 13.18
CA THR A 187 32.27 -12.82 13.28
C THR A 187 33.68 -12.45 12.79
N ILE A 188 33.78 -11.77 11.64
CA ILE A 188 35.07 -11.29 11.13
C ILE A 188 35.69 -10.29 12.08
N GLY A 189 34.92 -9.35 12.63
CA GLY A 189 35.38 -8.34 13.60
C GLY A 189 35.91 -8.96 14.90
N TRP A 190 35.32 -10.07 15.32
CA TRP A 190 35.75 -10.81 16.49
C TRP A 190 37.05 -11.60 16.23
N LEU A 191 37.10 -12.32 15.08
CA LEU A 191 38.25 -13.14 14.71
C LEU A 191 39.49 -12.30 14.35
N SER A 192 39.29 -11.23 13.55
CA SER A 192 40.41 -10.38 13.08
C SER A 192 40.84 -9.33 14.08
N LYS A 193 40.11 -9.11 15.17
CA LYS A 193 40.30 -8.04 16.17
C LYS A 193 40.30 -6.62 15.56
N GLN A 194 39.79 -6.44 14.36
CA GLN A 194 39.77 -5.16 13.64
C GLN A 194 38.52 -4.37 13.99
N THR A 195 38.69 -3.15 14.47
CA THR A 195 37.60 -2.30 14.98
C THR A 195 36.61 -1.88 13.88
N HIS A 196 37.07 -1.69 12.63
CA HIS A 196 36.19 -1.26 11.55
C HIS A 196 35.08 -2.28 11.23
N TRP A 197 35.33 -3.58 11.31
CA TRP A 197 34.29 -4.60 11.12
C TRP A 197 33.23 -4.60 12.23
N ARG A 198 33.65 -4.27 13.46
CA ARG A 198 32.73 -4.13 14.59
C ARG A 198 31.85 -2.90 14.43
N LEU A 199 32.42 -1.77 13.96
CA LEU A 199 31.67 -0.56 13.67
C LEU A 199 30.69 -0.77 12.51
N PHE A 200 31.08 -1.54 11.48
CA PHE A 200 30.21 -1.88 10.37
C PHE A 200 28.99 -2.72 10.83
N ALA A 201 29.24 -3.75 11.66
CA ALA A 201 28.15 -4.54 12.25
C ALA A 201 27.20 -3.69 13.11
N LEU A 202 27.72 -2.69 13.84
CA LEU A 202 26.92 -1.75 14.63
C LEU A 202 26.06 -0.85 13.71
N PHE A 203 26.61 -0.40 12.58
CA PHE A 203 25.89 0.41 11.59
C PHE A 203 24.74 -0.36 10.91
N GLU A 204 24.89 -1.66 10.67
CA GLU A 204 23.83 -2.51 10.12
C GLU A 204 22.67 -2.73 11.11
N PHE A 205 22.94 -2.54 12.42
CA PHE A 205 21.92 -2.70 13.47
C PHE A 205 21.02 -1.46 13.63
N PHE A 206 21.51 -0.25 13.27
CA PHE A 206 20.77 1.02 13.34
C PHE A 206 20.17 1.41 11.98
#